data_e825eda4bf8b5b9fde252641df480140
#
_entry.id   e825eda4bf8b5b9fde252641df480140
#
_cell.length_a   1.000
_cell.length_b   1.000
_cell.length_c   1.000
_cell.angle_alpha   90.00
_cell.angle_beta   90.00
_cell.angle_gamma   90.00
#
_symmetry.space_group_name_H-M   'P 1'
#
loop_
_entity.id
_entity.type
_entity.pdbx_description
1 polymer ?
#
loop_
_entity_poly.entity_id
_entity_poly.type
_entity_poly.pdbx_seq_one_letter_code
_entity_poly.pdbx_strand_id
1 'polypeptide(L)'
;MTRIQNSHFRQEGTIMPVIFSEKKRHEISRQIKEAALRLFKTKGIRKTTVAELAESVGIAKGTFYNFYATKGQLVAEIMDDFDAASERELRNKIGGRDKIPIAEFYKYYVELFRPDTAFSFHFTPDDITVMQEMEETRKFFSQESTVYKGLHRVGI
;
A
#
# COMPACT_ATOMS: atom_id res chain seq x y z
N MET A 1 54.49 -29.92 -31.89
CA MET A 1 53.34 -30.52 -31.19
C MET A 1 53.07 -29.75 -29.89
N THR A 2 52.23 -28.79 -29.92
CA THR A 2 51.95 -27.94 -28.75
C THR A 2 50.47 -28.08 -28.38
N ARG A 3 50.25 -28.60 -27.20
CA ARG A 3 48.95 -28.93 -26.61
C ARG A 3 48.31 -27.64 -26.08
N ILE A 4 47.20 -27.22 -26.66
CA ILE A 4 46.40 -26.09 -26.17
C ILE A 4 45.48 -26.62 -25.07
N GLN A 5 45.71 -26.18 -23.83
CA GLN A 5 44.82 -26.44 -22.71
C GLN A 5 43.66 -25.45 -22.77
N ASN A 6 42.45 -25.97 -22.95
CA ASN A 6 41.23 -25.24 -22.78
C ASN A 6 40.98 -25.02 -21.27
N SER A 7 41.24 -23.83 -20.80
CA SER A 7 40.79 -23.38 -19.47
C SER A 7 39.31 -23.01 -19.53
N HIS A 8 38.50 -23.81 -18.86
CA HIS A 8 37.08 -23.50 -18.57
C HIS A 8 36.99 -22.23 -17.70
N PHE A 9 36.68 -21.13 -18.34
CA PHE A 9 36.18 -19.97 -17.62
C PHE A 9 34.72 -20.26 -17.17
N ARG A 10 34.56 -20.67 -15.92
CA ARG A 10 33.26 -20.54 -15.24
C ARG A 10 33.04 -19.06 -15.04
N GLN A 11 32.17 -18.44 -15.83
CA GLN A 11 31.57 -17.18 -15.48
C GLN A 11 30.62 -17.43 -14.32
N GLU A 12 31.07 -17.13 -13.11
CA GLU A 12 30.16 -16.88 -11.98
C GLU A 12 29.31 -15.68 -12.37
N GLY A 13 28.02 -15.94 -12.62
CA GLY A 13 27.06 -14.92 -12.93
C GLY A 13 26.89 -13.98 -11.74
N THR A 14 27.62 -12.89 -11.75
CA THR A 14 27.32 -11.75 -10.88
C THR A 14 25.91 -11.29 -11.21
N ILE A 15 24.96 -11.60 -10.33
CA ILE A 15 23.61 -11.04 -10.40
C ILE A 15 23.75 -9.54 -10.13
N MET A 16 23.90 -8.76 -11.19
CA MET A 16 23.84 -7.31 -11.06
C MET A 16 22.46 -6.92 -10.54
N PRO A 17 22.37 -6.15 -9.44
CA PRO A 17 21.09 -5.66 -8.98
C PRO A 17 20.46 -4.82 -10.12
N VAL A 18 19.22 -5.14 -10.47
CA VAL A 18 18.47 -4.38 -11.48
C VAL A 18 18.25 -2.98 -10.93
N ILE A 19 19.04 -2.01 -11.40
CA ILE A 19 18.88 -0.60 -11.04
C ILE A 19 17.74 -0.06 -11.89
N PHE A 20 16.55 0.05 -11.29
CA PHE A 20 15.42 0.74 -11.91
C PHE A 20 15.64 2.25 -11.88
N SER A 21 15.35 2.95 -13.00
CA SER A 21 15.24 4.41 -12.96
C SER A 21 14.13 4.82 -11.96
N GLU A 22 14.23 6.01 -11.36
CA GLU A 22 13.23 6.52 -10.42
C GLU A 22 11.80 6.44 -11.00
N LYS A 23 11.62 6.85 -12.26
CA LYS A 23 10.33 6.73 -12.95
C LYS A 23 9.81 5.28 -13.01
N LYS A 24 10.69 4.34 -13.35
CA LYS A 24 10.34 2.92 -13.42
C LYS A 24 10.04 2.35 -12.04
N ARG A 25 10.78 2.80 -11.02
CA ARG A 25 10.57 2.42 -9.64
C ARG A 25 9.19 2.86 -9.13
N HIS A 26 8.81 4.11 -9.37
CA HIS A 26 7.47 4.63 -9.04
C HIS A 26 6.36 3.85 -9.76
N GLU A 27 6.56 3.54 -11.03
CA GLU A 27 5.58 2.79 -11.80
C GLU A 27 5.37 1.37 -11.25
N ILE A 28 6.44 0.65 -10.92
CA ILE A 28 6.34 -0.70 -10.33
C ILE A 28 5.69 -0.63 -8.94
N SER A 29 6.07 0.33 -8.09
CA SER A 29 5.44 0.51 -6.77
C SER A 29 3.93 0.73 -6.91
N ARG A 30 3.49 1.59 -7.84
CA ARG A 30 2.08 1.81 -8.15
C ARG A 30 1.38 0.52 -8.57
N GLN A 31 1.99 -0.25 -9.49
CA GLN A 31 1.43 -1.52 -9.95
C GLN A 31 1.30 -2.55 -8.82
N ILE A 32 2.29 -2.62 -7.91
CA ILE A 32 2.23 -3.49 -6.72
C ILE A 32 1.06 -3.08 -5.82
N LYS A 33 0.87 -1.79 -5.55
CA LYS A 33 -0.26 -1.30 -4.74
C LYS A 33 -1.60 -1.63 -5.39
N GLU A 34 -1.76 -1.41 -6.68
CA GLU A 34 -2.99 -1.75 -7.41
C GLU A 34 -3.28 -3.26 -7.41
N ALA A 35 -2.25 -4.10 -7.60
CA ALA A 35 -2.38 -5.56 -7.50
C ALA A 35 -2.78 -5.99 -6.09
N ALA A 36 -2.17 -5.38 -5.06
CA ALA A 36 -2.50 -5.63 -3.66
C ALA A 36 -3.97 -5.35 -3.37
N LEU A 37 -4.48 -4.18 -3.80
CA LEU A 37 -5.87 -3.79 -3.61
C LEU A 37 -6.84 -4.80 -4.25
N ARG A 38 -6.56 -5.25 -5.46
CA ARG A 38 -7.38 -6.28 -6.12
C ARG A 38 -7.36 -7.61 -5.36
N LEU A 39 -6.20 -8.06 -4.93
CA LEU A 39 -6.04 -9.32 -4.19
C LEU A 39 -6.64 -9.25 -2.79
N PHE A 40 -6.47 -8.14 -2.07
CA PHE A 40 -7.08 -7.94 -0.75
C PHE A 40 -8.60 -7.95 -0.84
N LYS A 41 -9.17 -7.28 -1.85
CA LYS A 41 -10.62 -7.29 -2.09
C LYS A 41 -11.18 -8.69 -2.36
N THR A 42 -10.43 -9.57 -3.02
CA THR A 42 -10.93 -10.89 -3.44
C THR A 42 -10.71 -11.98 -2.40
N LYS A 43 -9.62 -11.95 -1.65
CA LYS A 43 -9.26 -13.03 -0.71
C LYS A 43 -8.74 -12.58 0.65
N GLY A 44 -8.69 -11.27 0.88
CA GLY A 44 -8.23 -10.68 2.13
C GLY A 44 -6.70 -10.54 2.23
N ILE A 45 -6.27 -9.70 3.17
CA ILE A 45 -4.85 -9.41 3.43
C ILE A 45 -4.12 -10.68 3.90
N ARG A 46 -4.73 -11.44 4.82
CA ARG A 46 -4.11 -12.64 5.42
C ARG A 46 -3.70 -13.66 4.36
N LYS A 47 -4.60 -13.97 3.43
CA LYS A 47 -4.41 -15.00 2.41
C LYS A 47 -3.57 -14.52 1.21
N THR A 48 -3.34 -13.22 1.05
CA THR A 48 -2.52 -12.69 -0.03
C THR A 48 -1.04 -12.85 0.30
N THR A 49 -0.30 -13.51 -0.57
CA THR A 49 1.13 -13.77 -0.42
C THR A 49 1.99 -12.79 -1.23
N VAL A 50 3.23 -12.56 -0.80
CA VAL A 50 4.20 -11.75 -1.56
C VAL A 50 4.51 -12.37 -2.93
N ALA A 51 4.47 -13.69 -3.05
CA ALA A 51 4.69 -14.38 -4.32
C ALA A 51 3.61 -14.01 -5.35
N GLU A 52 2.33 -14.02 -4.95
CA GLU A 52 1.20 -13.65 -5.82
C GLU A 52 1.22 -12.16 -6.17
N LEU A 53 1.62 -11.29 -5.23
CA LEU A 53 1.79 -9.86 -5.51
C LEU A 53 2.86 -9.64 -6.58
N ALA A 54 4.02 -10.26 -6.44
CA ALA A 54 5.10 -10.17 -7.40
C ALA A 54 4.71 -10.72 -8.77
N GLU A 55 4.07 -11.90 -8.82
CA GLU A 55 3.56 -12.52 -10.04
C GLU A 55 2.54 -11.62 -10.75
N SER A 56 1.63 -11.00 -10.00
CA SER A 56 0.58 -10.12 -10.55
C SER A 56 1.12 -8.90 -11.30
N VAL A 57 2.37 -8.51 -11.06
CA VAL A 57 3.02 -7.37 -11.72
C VAL A 57 4.24 -7.79 -12.56
N GLY A 58 4.44 -9.11 -12.74
CA GLY A 58 5.48 -9.65 -13.60
C GLY A 58 6.90 -9.45 -13.07
N ILE A 59 7.10 -9.41 -11.74
CA ILE A 59 8.43 -9.31 -11.11
C ILE A 59 8.75 -10.56 -10.29
N ALA A 60 10.03 -10.83 -10.08
CA ALA A 60 10.45 -11.88 -9.17
C ALA A 60 10.11 -11.53 -7.71
N LYS A 61 9.81 -12.54 -6.87
CA LYS A 61 9.57 -12.36 -5.43
C LYS A 61 10.70 -11.59 -4.74
N GLY A 62 11.96 -11.86 -5.09
CA GLY A 62 13.13 -11.14 -4.57
C GLY A 62 13.11 -9.65 -4.95
N THR A 63 12.60 -9.31 -6.14
CA THR A 63 12.46 -7.92 -6.59
C THR A 63 11.42 -7.17 -5.76
N PHE A 64 10.34 -7.82 -5.31
CA PHE A 64 9.36 -7.20 -4.41
C PHE A 64 10.04 -6.61 -3.17
N TYR A 65 10.97 -7.33 -2.56
CA TYR A 65 11.68 -6.88 -1.35
C TYR A 65 12.60 -5.67 -1.56
N ASN A 66 12.87 -5.29 -2.82
CA ASN A 66 13.54 -4.01 -3.13
C ASN A 66 12.59 -2.80 -3.01
N PHE A 67 11.28 -3.04 -2.94
CA PHE A 67 10.24 -2.01 -2.79
C PHE A 67 9.67 -1.99 -1.38
N TYR A 68 9.38 -3.15 -0.82
CA TYR A 68 8.72 -3.32 0.48
C TYR A 68 9.42 -4.43 1.27
N ALA A 69 10.02 -4.10 2.40
CA ALA A 69 10.68 -5.09 3.24
C ALA A 69 9.72 -6.17 3.77
N THR A 70 8.45 -5.79 3.98
CA THR A 70 7.38 -6.69 4.43
C THR A 70 6.08 -6.42 3.69
N LYS A 71 5.14 -7.36 3.75
CA LYS A 71 3.75 -7.11 3.31
C LYS A 71 3.08 -6.03 4.17
N GLY A 72 3.41 -5.95 5.45
CA GLY A 72 2.92 -4.91 6.36
C GLY A 72 3.32 -3.52 5.90
N GLN A 73 4.56 -3.32 5.43
CA GLN A 73 5.01 -2.05 4.88
C GLN A 73 4.20 -1.64 3.63
N LEU A 74 3.88 -2.58 2.73
CA LEU A 74 3.02 -2.32 1.59
C LEU A 74 1.61 -1.90 2.05
N VAL A 75 1.03 -2.61 3.02
CA VAL A 75 -0.30 -2.27 3.57
C VAL A 75 -0.27 -0.88 4.22
N ALA A 76 0.78 -0.56 4.98
CA ALA A 76 0.94 0.75 5.61
C ALA A 76 1.02 1.88 4.58
N GLU A 77 1.79 1.71 3.49
CA GLU A 77 1.88 2.72 2.43
C GLU A 77 0.54 2.91 1.69
N ILE A 78 -0.23 1.83 1.48
CA ILE A 78 -1.58 1.93 0.93
C ILE A 78 -2.51 2.72 1.85
N MET A 79 -2.41 2.52 3.16
CA MET A 79 -3.19 3.26 4.16
C MET A 79 -2.77 4.73 4.24
N ASP A 80 -1.47 5.03 4.16
CA ASP A 80 -0.97 6.41 4.09
C ASP A 80 -1.50 7.15 2.85
N ASP A 81 -1.51 6.49 1.68
CA ASP A 81 -2.09 7.05 0.45
C ASP A 81 -3.59 7.35 0.61
N PHE A 82 -4.32 6.44 1.25
CA PHE A 82 -5.74 6.60 1.54
C PHE A 82 -5.99 7.78 2.49
N ASP A 83 -5.25 7.87 3.59
CA ASP A 83 -5.34 8.95 4.56
C ASP A 83 -5.07 10.30 3.91
N ALA A 84 -3.99 10.41 3.12
CA ALA A 84 -3.64 11.65 2.42
C ALA A 84 -4.70 12.07 1.40
N ALA A 85 -5.30 11.13 0.68
CA ALA A 85 -6.36 11.41 -0.26
C ALA A 85 -7.65 11.84 0.44
N SER A 86 -8.01 11.17 1.54
CA SER A 86 -9.17 11.49 2.38
C SER A 86 -9.05 12.88 3.01
N GLU A 87 -7.88 13.20 3.54
CA GLU A 87 -7.61 14.52 4.10
C GLU A 87 -7.73 15.63 3.05
N ARG A 88 -7.17 15.41 1.87
CA ARG A 88 -7.26 16.38 0.76
C ARG A 88 -8.70 16.61 0.33
N GLU A 89 -9.50 15.57 0.21
CA GLU A 89 -10.90 15.67 -0.16
C GLU A 89 -11.72 16.38 0.92
N LEU A 90 -11.50 16.05 2.19
CA LEU A 90 -12.12 16.72 3.32
C LEU A 90 -11.78 18.22 3.32
N ARG A 91 -10.51 18.59 3.14
CA ARG A 91 -10.07 19.99 3.04
C ARG A 91 -10.80 20.74 1.91
N ASN A 92 -10.94 20.10 0.75
CA ASN A 92 -11.68 20.69 -0.37
C ASN A 92 -13.15 20.91 -0.04
N LYS A 93 -13.82 19.95 0.62
CA LYS A 93 -15.22 20.07 1.05
C LYS A 93 -15.41 21.11 2.14
N ILE A 94 -14.48 21.21 3.08
CA ILE A 94 -14.52 22.22 4.15
C ILE A 94 -14.37 23.64 3.58
N GLY A 95 -13.65 23.82 2.48
CA GLY A 95 -13.51 25.11 1.81
C GLY A 95 -12.87 26.18 2.70
N GLY A 96 -11.87 25.80 3.53
CA GLY A 96 -11.19 26.72 4.45
C GLY A 96 -11.93 27.03 5.76
N ARG A 97 -13.08 26.40 6.03
CA ARG A 97 -13.79 26.52 7.32
C ARG A 97 -13.01 25.75 8.40
N ASP A 98 -12.86 26.33 9.58
CA ASP A 98 -12.19 25.67 10.73
C ASP A 98 -13.04 24.54 11.33
N LYS A 99 -14.36 24.61 11.18
CA LYS A 99 -15.33 23.64 11.69
C LYS A 99 -16.43 23.39 10.67
N ILE A 100 -16.96 22.17 10.67
CA ILE A 100 -18.12 21.76 9.89
C ILE A 100 -19.17 21.11 10.80
N PRO A 101 -20.46 21.20 10.47
CA PRO A 101 -21.50 20.50 11.21
C PRO A 101 -21.26 18.99 11.20
N ILE A 102 -21.53 18.33 12.34
CA ILE A 102 -21.37 16.87 12.47
C ILE A 102 -22.11 16.09 11.39
N ALA A 103 -23.31 16.55 10.99
CA ALA A 103 -24.10 15.93 9.93
C ALA A 103 -23.39 15.97 8.56
N GLU A 104 -22.68 17.08 8.26
CA GLU A 104 -21.90 17.22 7.04
C GLU A 104 -20.67 16.30 7.05
N PHE A 105 -19.97 16.21 8.20
CA PHE A 105 -18.86 15.28 8.40
C PHE A 105 -19.34 13.84 8.26
N TYR A 106 -20.46 13.47 8.91
CA TYR A 106 -21.01 12.12 8.83
C TYR A 106 -21.38 11.74 7.39
N LYS A 107 -22.02 12.65 6.65
CA LYS A 107 -22.33 12.44 5.23
C LYS A 107 -21.06 12.18 4.41
N TYR A 108 -20.02 12.98 4.60
CA TYR A 108 -18.73 12.79 3.95
C TYR A 108 -18.12 11.42 4.31
N TYR A 109 -18.13 11.07 5.59
CA TYR A 109 -17.59 9.81 6.08
C TYR A 109 -18.30 8.59 5.47
N VAL A 110 -19.65 8.63 5.41
CA VAL A 110 -20.45 7.57 4.76
C VAL A 110 -20.14 7.48 3.26
N GLU A 111 -20.02 8.62 2.57
CA GLU A 111 -19.67 8.65 1.15
C GLU A 111 -18.28 8.04 0.89
N LEU A 112 -17.32 8.25 1.79
CA LEU A 112 -15.96 7.72 1.67
C LEU A 112 -15.92 6.18 1.62
N PHE A 113 -16.85 5.53 2.34
CA PHE A 113 -16.95 4.06 2.43
C PHE A 113 -17.97 3.44 1.47
N ARG A 114 -18.51 4.22 0.53
CA ARG A 114 -19.44 3.66 -0.47
C ARG A 114 -18.72 2.72 -1.43
N PRO A 115 -19.38 1.62 -1.86
CA PRO A 115 -18.78 0.59 -2.70
C PRO A 115 -18.27 1.08 -4.07
N ASP A 116 -18.83 2.18 -4.56
CA ASP A 116 -18.58 2.78 -5.87
C ASP A 116 -17.54 3.91 -5.86
N THR A 117 -16.98 4.22 -4.70
CA THR A 117 -15.92 5.24 -4.60
C THR A 117 -14.54 4.64 -4.86
N ALA A 118 -13.59 5.48 -5.30
CA ALA A 118 -12.19 5.07 -5.45
C ALA A 118 -11.56 4.61 -4.12
N PHE A 119 -12.20 4.94 -2.99
CA PHE A 119 -11.82 4.60 -1.63
C PHE A 119 -12.55 3.39 -1.06
N SER A 120 -13.32 2.65 -1.88
CA SER A 120 -14.05 1.47 -1.41
C SER A 120 -13.11 0.31 -1.07
N PHE A 121 -12.31 0.54 -0.03
CA PHE A 121 -11.62 -0.54 0.64
C PHE A 121 -12.64 -1.32 1.46
N HIS A 122 -13.12 -2.42 0.92
CA HIS A 122 -13.89 -3.36 1.71
C HIS A 122 -12.92 -4.22 2.53
N PHE A 123 -12.33 -3.61 3.57
CA PHE A 123 -11.66 -4.41 4.57
C PHE A 123 -12.69 -5.22 5.33
N THR A 124 -12.52 -6.52 5.31
CA THR A 124 -13.30 -7.41 6.16
C THR A 124 -12.89 -7.23 7.63
N PRO A 125 -13.70 -7.66 8.61
CA PRO A 125 -13.28 -7.68 10.01
C PRO A 125 -11.96 -8.45 10.23
N ASP A 126 -11.68 -9.51 9.45
CA ASP A 126 -10.42 -10.23 9.51
C ASP A 126 -9.25 -9.36 9.00
N ASP A 127 -9.44 -8.58 7.95
CA ASP A 127 -8.41 -7.65 7.45
C ASP A 127 -8.06 -6.58 8.48
N ILE A 128 -9.06 -6.03 9.19
CA ILE A 128 -8.85 -5.08 10.29
C ILE A 128 -8.03 -5.73 11.40
N THR A 129 -8.38 -6.96 11.79
CA THR A 129 -7.61 -7.71 12.80
C THR A 129 -6.16 -7.92 12.35
N VAL A 130 -5.95 -8.33 11.11
CA VAL A 130 -4.61 -8.52 10.54
C VAL A 130 -3.80 -7.23 10.56
N MET A 131 -4.42 -6.10 10.17
CA MET A 131 -3.73 -4.80 10.20
C MET A 131 -3.40 -4.34 11.62
N GLN A 132 -4.24 -4.64 12.62
CA GLN A 132 -3.94 -4.34 14.02
C GLN A 132 -2.77 -5.17 14.57
N GLU A 133 -2.58 -6.38 14.06
CA GLU A 133 -1.47 -7.28 14.40
C GLU A 133 -0.13 -6.84 13.77
N MET A 134 -0.16 -6.13 12.62
CA MET A 134 1.03 -5.65 11.92
C MET A 134 1.59 -4.39 12.62
N GLU A 135 2.89 -4.38 12.88
CA GLU A 135 3.57 -3.25 13.54
C GLU A 135 3.46 -1.97 12.69
N GLU A 136 3.66 -2.11 11.38
CA GLU A 136 3.71 -1.01 10.42
C GLU A 136 2.36 -0.29 10.26
N THR A 137 1.25 -0.98 10.53
CA THR A 137 -0.11 -0.42 10.40
C THR A 137 -0.73 0.04 11.71
N ARG A 138 -0.08 -0.23 12.85
CA ARG A 138 -0.61 0.10 14.20
C ARG A 138 -0.96 1.57 14.37
N LYS A 139 -0.22 2.48 13.72
CA LYS A 139 -0.45 3.93 13.77
C LYS A 139 -1.86 4.33 13.31
N PHE A 140 -2.48 3.59 12.38
CA PHE A 140 -3.83 3.92 11.85
C PHE A 140 -4.95 3.60 12.84
N PHE A 141 -4.67 2.83 13.89
CA PHE A 141 -5.62 2.49 14.96
C PHE A 141 -5.35 3.26 16.24
N SER A 142 -4.44 4.23 16.22
CA SER A 142 -4.14 5.11 17.34
C SER A 142 -4.96 6.40 17.28
N GLN A 143 -4.93 7.15 18.39
CA GLN A 143 -5.55 8.49 18.45
C GLN A 143 -4.93 9.51 17.48
N GLU A 144 -3.78 9.21 16.91
CA GLU A 144 -3.11 10.06 15.92
C GLU A 144 -3.61 9.85 14.49
N SER A 145 -4.51 8.88 14.26
CA SER A 145 -5.06 8.61 12.93
C SER A 145 -5.83 9.81 12.37
N THR A 146 -5.87 9.94 11.05
CA THR A 146 -6.59 11.02 10.35
C THR A 146 -8.08 11.04 10.69
N VAL A 147 -8.69 9.86 10.90
CA VAL A 147 -10.08 9.73 11.34
C VAL A 147 -10.27 10.35 12.72
N TYR A 148 -9.40 10.04 13.70
CA TYR A 148 -9.47 10.59 15.05
C TYR A 148 -9.23 12.12 15.04
N LYS A 149 -8.25 12.60 14.29
CA LYS A 149 -8.01 14.04 14.11
C LYS A 149 -9.18 14.74 13.43
N GLY A 150 -9.86 14.06 12.49
CA GLY A 150 -11.08 14.54 11.86
C GLY A 150 -12.22 14.71 12.86
N LEU A 151 -12.45 13.75 13.75
CA LEU A 151 -13.46 13.81 14.80
C LEU A 151 -13.18 14.97 15.76
N HIS A 152 -11.96 15.17 16.19
CA HIS A 152 -11.57 16.31 17.03
C HIS A 152 -11.84 17.68 16.39
N ARG A 153 -11.66 17.81 15.06
CA ARG A 153 -11.96 19.06 14.32
C ARG A 153 -13.44 19.39 14.29
N VAL A 154 -14.33 18.41 14.40
CA VAL A 154 -15.78 18.61 14.45
C VAL A 154 -16.30 18.70 15.88
N GLY A 155 -15.43 18.65 16.89
CA GLY A 155 -15.80 18.90 18.30
C GLY A 155 -16.41 17.68 19.01
N ILE A 156 -16.05 16.46 18.56
CA ILE A 156 -16.42 15.19 19.20
C ILE A 156 -15.19 14.62 19.91
#